data_f4482bc21859409625ca16ccbc53475e
#
_entry.id   f4482bc21859409625ca16ccbc53475e
#
_cell.length_a   1.000
_cell.length_b   1.000
_cell.length_c   1.000
_cell.angle_alpha   90.00
_cell.angle_beta   90.00
_cell.angle_gamma   90.00
#
_symmetry.space_group_name_H-M   'P 1'
#
loop_
_entity.id
_entity.type
_entity.pdbx_description
1 polymer ?
#
loop_
_entity_poly.entity_id
_entity_poly.type
_entity_poly.pdbx_seq_one_letter_code
_entity_poly.pdbx_strand_id
1 'polypeptide(L)'
;MKLSIITINYNNAEGLRKTLASVASQTYANIEHIIVDGASTDGSVDIIREYENQLHITHSTIHLLWSSEPDNGIYNAMNKGIEIALGRRVVNSFNRSELVEDKNKGREMDINSLNRSERSEDKNRGIQRATGDYIQILNSGDLLAAPDVTARMMNALQVKGEEVELLYGNMVKYDYTNNRTLGKSTEVEYSLRQYYTSTMNHDCCYIRRDLFETYGLYDESLKIVSDWKWFLQTIGLGNVKPIYVDIDVTIFDASGISETNLALRNQERRQVLEKVMPPAILVDYDNYAFPILQYQRLKKYHLWPLVYFIERVLFKLNKWHIIK
;
A
#
# COMPACT_ATOMS: atom_id res chain seq x y z
N MET A 1 3.17 6.93 19.24
CA MET A 1 3.00 7.08 17.79
C MET A 1 1.58 6.68 17.40
N LYS A 2 1.02 7.27 16.35
CA LYS A 2 -0.32 6.99 15.85
C LYS A 2 -0.24 6.39 14.45
N LEU A 3 -1.05 5.37 14.16
CA LEU A 3 -1.15 4.75 12.85
C LEU A 3 -2.44 5.19 12.15
N SER A 4 -2.33 5.70 10.92
CA SER A 4 -3.47 5.87 10.00
C SER A 4 -3.57 4.63 9.11
N ILE A 5 -4.64 3.87 9.25
CA ILE A 5 -4.99 2.77 8.33
C ILE A 5 -5.96 3.33 7.30
N ILE A 6 -5.61 3.25 6.02
CA ILE A 6 -6.45 3.71 4.91
C ILE A 6 -7.08 2.51 4.25
N THR A 7 -8.41 2.42 4.26
CA THR A 7 -9.17 1.41 3.51
C THR A 7 -9.90 2.06 2.36
N ILE A 8 -9.61 1.62 1.14
CA ILE A 8 -10.36 2.03 -0.04
C ILE A 8 -11.37 0.95 -0.43
N ASN A 9 -12.54 1.36 -0.91
CA ASN A 9 -13.60 0.44 -1.29
C ASN A 9 -14.35 0.92 -2.53
N TYR A 10 -14.71 -0.01 -3.41
CA TYR A 10 -15.67 0.22 -4.49
C TYR A 10 -16.43 -1.08 -4.80
N ASN A 11 -17.73 -1.10 -4.50
CA ASN A 11 -18.63 -2.23 -4.75
C ASN A 11 -18.04 -3.59 -4.28
N ASN A 12 -17.52 -3.62 -3.05
CA ASN A 12 -16.97 -4.83 -2.40
C ASN A 12 -17.45 -4.92 -0.95
N ALA A 13 -18.76 -4.95 -0.75
CA ALA A 13 -19.40 -4.96 0.58
C ALA A 13 -18.92 -6.11 1.47
N GLU A 14 -18.81 -7.33 0.91
CA GLU A 14 -18.35 -8.51 1.65
C GLU A 14 -16.88 -8.42 2.05
N GLY A 15 -16.00 -8.00 1.12
CA GLY A 15 -14.58 -7.74 1.41
C GLY A 15 -14.40 -6.64 2.44
N LEU A 16 -15.14 -5.54 2.30
CA LEU A 16 -15.12 -4.43 3.24
C LEU A 16 -15.49 -4.89 4.65
N ARG A 17 -16.56 -5.65 4.84
CA ARG A 17 -16.98 -6.18 6.15
C ARG A 17 -15.86 -6.95 6.84
N LYS A 18 -15.14 -7.79 6.11
CA LYS A 18 -13.99 -8.56 6.63
C LYS A 18 -12.85 -7.65 7.05
N THR A 19 -12.48 -6.70 6.19
CA THR A 19 -11.42 -5.72 6.48
C THR A 19 -11.74 -4.92 7.73
N LEU A 20 -12.95 -4.34 7.84
CA LEU A 20 -13.38 -3.56 9.00
C LEU A 20 -13.35 -4.37 10.29
N ALA A 21 -13.79 -5.63 10.25
CA ALA A 21 -13.73 -6.53 11.40
C ALA A 21 -12.27 -6.79 11.84
N SER A 22 -11.35 -6.97 10.89
CA SER A 22 -9.93 -7.18 11.19
C SER A 22 -9.28 -5.96 11.84
N VAL A 23 -9.66 -4.74 11.43
CA VAL A 23 -9.20 -3.49 12.05
C VAL A 23 -9.85 -3.29 13.42
N ALA A 24 -11.16 -3.53 13.55
CA ALA A 24 -11.87 -3.42 14.83
C ALA A 24 -11.28 -4.33 15.93
N SER A 25 -10.74 -5.47 15.55
CA SER A 25 -10.15 -6.45 16.48
C SER A 25 -8.77 -6.07 17.00
N GLN A 26 -8.15 -5.00 16.48
CA GLN A 26 -6.79 -4.64 16.86
C GLN A 26 -6.67 -4.18 18.32
N THR A 27 -5.63 -4.69 18.99
CA THR A 27 -5.35 -4.37 20.40
C THR A 27 -4.56 -3.07 20.58
N TYR A 28 -4.03 -2.48 19.51
CA TYR A 28 -3.33 -1.20 19.55
C TYR A 28 -4.32 -0.04 19.64
N ALA A 29 -4.20 0.77 20.69
CA ALA A 29 -5.21 1.78 21.02
C ALA A 29 -5.14 3.06 20.18
N ASN A 30 -4.00 3.35 19.52
CA ASN A 30 -3.79 4.64 18.83
C ASN A 30 -3.89 4.49 17.31
N ILE A 31 -5.06 4.02 16.86
CA ILE A 31 -5.39 3.84 15.44
C ILE A 31 -6.34 4.94 14.98
N GLU A 32 -6.08 5.44 13.79
CA GLU A 32 -6.98 6.24 13.00
C GLU A 32 -7.33 5.44 11.75
N HIS A 33 -8.62 5.15 11.58
CA HIS A 33 -9.10 4.41 10.42
C HIS A 33 -9.76 5.36 9.43
N ILE A 34 -9.20 5.46 8.24
CA ILE A 34 -9.67 6.32 7.15
C ILE A 34 -10.29 5.44 6.07
N ILE A 35 -11.60 5.59 5.82
CA ILE A 35 -12.29 4.82 4.78
C ILE A 35 -12.66 5.74 3.63
N VAL A 36 -12.24 5.39 2.42
CA VAL A 36 -12.61 6.08 1.18
C VAL A 36 -13.42 5.13 0.32
N ASP A 37 -14.72 5.38 0.22
CA ASP A 37 -15.64 4.62 -0.62
C ASP A 37 -15.92 5.36 -1.92
N GLY A 38 -15.80 4.67 -3.05
CA GLY A 38 -15.95 5.20 -4.42
C GLY A 38 -17.40 5.42 -4.85
N ALA A 39 -18.31 5.81 -3.96
CA ALA A 39 -19.76 5.89 -4.17
C ALA A 39 -20.36 4.53 -4.52
N SER A 40 -20.07 3.51 -3.73
CA SER A 40 -20.60 2.16 -3.89
C SER A 40 -22.11 2.09 -3.81
N THR A 41 -22.69 1.13 -4.55
CA THR A 41 -24.16 0.91 -4.65
C THR A 41 -24.58 -0.46 -4.14
N ASP A 42 -23.65 -1.27 -3.62
CA ASP A 42 -23.84 -2.66 -3.19
C ASP A 42 -24.13 -2.84 -1.68
N GLY A 43 -24.39 -1.72 -0.96
CA GLY A 43 -24.61 -1.73 0.50
C GLY A 43 -23.34 -1.45 1.32
N SER A 44 -22.19 -1.19 0.68
CA SER A 44 -20.93 -0.86 1.36
C SER A 44 -21.07 0.32 2.34
N VAL A 45 -21.81 1.37 1.95
CA VAL A 45 -22.01 2.56 2.79
C VAL A 45 -22.78 2.22 4.08
N ASP A 46 -23.73 1.30 4.03
CA ASP A 46 -24.48 0.88 5.23
C ASP A 46 -23.58 0.06 6.16
N ILE A 47 -22.66 -0.75 5.61
CA ILE A 47 -21.63 -1.46 6.39
C ILE A 47 -20.69 -0.47 7.10
N ILE A 48 -20.30 0.61 6.45
CA ILE A 48 -19.45 1.64 7.09
C ILE A 48 -20.20 2.29 8.27
N ARG A 49 -21.50 2.60 8.11
CA ARG A 49 -22.32 3.15 9.18
C ARG A 49 -22.53 2.16 10.34
N GLU A 50 -22.74 0.87 10.03
CA GLU A 50 -22.80 -0.18 11.06
C GLU A 50 -21.49 -0.25 11.85
N TYR A 51 -20.35 -0.18 11.17
CA TYR A 51 -19.02 -0.16 11.78
C TYR A 51 -18.82 1.08 12.67
N GLU A 52 -19.19 2.27 12.22
CA GLU A 52 -19.15 3.51 13.00
C GLU A 52 -19.96 3.37 14.29
N ASN A 53 -21.20 2.87 14.18
CA ASN A 53 -22.06 2.62 15.34
C ASN A 53 -21.46 1.57 16.30
N GLN A 54 -20.87 0.51 15.77
CA GLN A 54 -20.20 -0.51 16.59
C GLN A 54 -19.03 0.07 17.38
N LEU A 55 -18.18 0.90 16.76
CA LEU A 55 -17.07 1.57 17.45
C LEU A 55 -17.57 2.46 18.60
N HIS A 56 -18.68 3.16 18.43
CA HIS A 56 -19.31 3.97 19.48
C HIS A 56 -19.85 3.11 20.63
N ILE A 57 -20.60 2.05 20.33
CA ILE A 57 -21.20 1.16 21.35
C ILE A 57 -20.12 0.45 22.18
N THR A 58 -19.03 0.02 21.55
CA THR A 58 -17.93 -0.69 22.22
C THR A 58 -16.94 0.25 22.91
N HIS A 59 -17.13 1.55 22.85
CA HIS A 59 -16.16 2.57 23.30
C HIS A 59 -14.76 2.33 22.75
N SER A 60 -14.68 1.97 21.48
CA SER A 60 -13.40 1.72 20.79
C SER A 60 -12.52 2.98 20.80
N THR A 61 -11.22 2.79 20.91
CA THR A 61 -10.23 3.86 20.80
C THR A 61 -9.88 4.21 19.36
N ILE A 62 -10.42 3.48 18.38
CA ILE A 62 -10.21 3.75 16.95
C ILE A 62 -10.93 5.04 16.58
N HIS A 63 -10.18 5.99 16.04
CA HIS A 63 -10.73 7.22 15.48
C HIS A 63 -11.10 7.00 14.02
N LEU A 64 -12.40 6.98 13.70
CA LEU A 64 -12.90 6.73 12.35
C LEU A 64 -13.10 8.04 11.58
N LEU A 65 -12.59 8.08 10.36
CA LEU A 65 -12.85 9.12 9.35
C LEU A 65 -13.31 8.40 8.07
N TRP A 66 -14.40 8.84 7.44
CA TRP A 66 -14.82 8.21 6.19
C TRP A 66 -15.54 9.16 5.23
N SER A 67 -15.42 8.86 3.94
CA SER A 67 -16.17 9.54 2.87
C SER A 67 -16.67 8.52 1.85
N SER A 68 -17.82 8.82 1.23
CA SER A 68 -18.31 8.08 0.07
C SER A 68 -18.61 9.09 -1.04
N GLU A 69 -17.80 9.04 -2.09
CA GLU A 69 -17.89 9.93 -3.25
C GLU A 69 -17.26 9.27 -4.48
N PRO A 70 -17.70 9.60 -5.70
CA PRO A 70 -17.10 9.05 -6.90
C PRO A 70 -15.57 9.27 -6.93
N ASP A 71 -14.85 8.29 -7.43
CA ASP A 71 -13.43 8.37 -7.69
C ASP A 71 -13.09 8.00 -9.14
N ASN A 72 -11.84 8.24 -9.53
CA ASN A 72 -11.30 7.94 -10.86
C ASN A 72 -10.46 6.64 -10.88
N GLY A 73 -10.67 5.77 -9.91
CA GLY A 73 -9.97 4.48 -9.76
C GLY A 73 -9.15 4.37 -8.49
N ILE A 74 -8.54 3.20 -8.30
CA ILE A 74 -7.90 2.75 -7.07
C ILE A 74 -6.89 3.76 -6.50
N TYR A 75 -6.02 4.32 -7.33
CA TYR A 75 -4.99 5.27 -6.86
C TYR A 75 -5.56 6.66 -6.55
N ASN A 76 -6.65 7.07 -7.20
CA ASN A 76 -7.36 8.29 -6.80
C ASN A 76 -8.00 8.11 -5.42
N ALA A 77 -8.62 6.96 -5.15
CA ALA A 77 -9.16 6.64 -3.83
C ALA A 77 -8.03 6.57 -2.76
N MET A 78 -6.90 5.90 -3.05
CA MET A 78 -5.74 5.86 -2.15
C MET A 78 -5.21 7.26 -1.87
N ASN A 79 -5.05 8.11 -2.88
CA ASN A 79 -4.57 9.48 -2.74
C ASN A 79 -5.50 10.32 -1.88
N LYS A 80 -6.82 10.22 -2.07
CA LYS A 80 -7.79 10.86 -1.18
C LYS A 80 -7.57 10.46 0.29
N GLY A 81 -7.37 9.16 0.56
CA GLY A 81 -7.07 8.65 1.89
C GLY A 81 -5.76 9.19 2.45
N ILE A 82 -4.70 9.24 1.63
CA ILE A 82 -3.41 9.81 2.02
C ILE A 82 -3.53 11.31 2.31
N GLU A 83 -4.24 12.07 1.48
CA GLU A 83 -4.49 13.51 1.71
C GLU A 83 -5.25 13.76 3.02
N ILE A 84 -6.22 12.88 3.38
CA ILE A 84 -6.87 12.92 4.68
C ILE A 84 -5.82 12.64 5.78
N ALA A 85 -5.02 11.57 5.65
CA ALA A 85 -3.97 11.22 6.62
C ALA A 85 -2.92 12.34 6.80
N LEU A 86 -2.63 13.09 5.74
CA LEU A 86 -1.74 14.26 5.79
C LEU A 86 -2.43 15.51 6.36
N GLY A 87 -3.74 15.47 6.65
CA GLY A 87 -4.52 16.62 7.10
C GLY A 87 -4.75 17.69 6.02
N ARG A 88 -4.51 17.35 4.73
CA ARG A 88 -4.72 18.23 3.57
C ARG A 88 -6.16 18.22 3.08
N ARG A 89 -6.86 17.10 3.30
CA ARG A 89 -8.28 16.93 3.00
C ARG A 89 -9.05 16.73 4.30
N VAL A 90 -10.16 17.43 4.42
CA VAL A 90 -11.05 17.36 5.58
C VAL A 90 -12.23 16.47 5.24
N VAL A 91 -12.62 15.62 6.19
CA VAL A 91 -13.83 14.82 6.13
C VAL A 91 -14.82 15.38 7.13
N ASN A 92 -15.99 15.76 6.68
CA ASN A 92 -17.07 16.17 7.58
C ASN A 92 -17.73 14.94 8.16
N SER A 93 -17.58 14.71 9.46
CA SER A 93 -18.27 13.63 10.20
C SER A 93 -19.76 13.91 10.46
N PHE A 94 -20.39 14.78 9.65
CA PHE A 94 -21.79 15.12 9.85
C PHE A 94 -22.74 14.07 9.24
N ASN A 95 -23.66 13.60 10.08
CA ASN A 95 -24.85 12.85 9.67
C ASN A 95 -25.58 13.57 8.52
N ARG A 96 -25.79 12.88 7.42
CA ARG A 96 -26.54 13.38 6.24
C ARG A 96 -27.97 13.81 6.57
N SER A 97 -28.48 13.48 7.76
CA SER A 97 -29.80 13.93 8.26
C SER A 97 -29.86 15.43 8.55
N GLU A 98 -28.74 16.09 8.84
CA GLU A 98 -28.71 17.55 9.08
C GLU A 98 -28.47 18.35 7.78
N LEU A 99 -27.98 17.72 6.69
CA LEU A 99 -27.77 18.39 5.41
C LEU A 99 -29.07 18.64 4.61
N VAL A 100 -30.21 18.10 5.05
CA VAL A 100 -31.49 18.31 4.33
C VAL A 100 -32.11 19.68 4.67
N GLU A 101 -31.76 20.31 5.77
CA GLU A 101 -32.32 21.60 6.16
C GLU A 101 -31.54 22.85 5.67
N ASP A 102 -30.28 22.71 5.24
CA ASP A 102 -29.44 23.90 4.86
C ASP A 102 -29.23 24.09 3.35
N LYS A 103 -30.13 23.57 2.51
CA LYS A 103 -30.11 23.77 1.04
C LYS A 103 -30.31 25.24 0.61
N ASN A 104 -30.46 26.17 1.55
CA ASN A 104 -30.70 27.61 1.24
C ASN A 104 -29.48 28.52 1.41
N LYS A 105 -28.29 28.00 1.74
CA LYS A 105 -27.06 28.82 1.76
C LYS A 105 -25.96 28.23 0.89
N GLY A 106 -26.06 28.51 -0.42
CA GLY A 106 -24.98 28.24 -1.38
C GLY A 106 -23.73 29.06 -1.04
N ARG A 107 -22.76 28.45 -0.39
CA ARG A 107 -21.36 28.86 -0.36
C ARG A 107 -20.49 27.61 -0.43
N GLU A 108 -19.92 27.36 -1.59
CA GLU A 108 -18.72 26.54 -1.70
C GLU A 108 -17.61 27.21 -0.89
N MET A 109 -17.09 26.50 0.11
CA MET A 109 -15.96 26.98 0.91
C MET A 109 -14.67 26.54 0.20
N ASP A 110 -13.87 27.49 -0.26
CA ASP A 110 -12.52 27.27 -0.76
C ASP A 110 -11.61 26.88 0.43
N ILE A 111 -11.28 25.60 0.53
CA ILE A 111 -10.55 24.96 1.64
C ILE A 111 -9.05 25.34 1.64
N ASN A 112 -8.55 25.91 0.55
CA ASN A 112 -7.12 26.22 0.38
C ASN A 112 -6.63 27.48 1.14
N SER A 113 -7.53 28.21 1.80
CA SER A 113 -7.19 29.48 2.50
C SER A 113 -7.04 29.36 4.01
N LEU A 114 -7.15 28.16 4.61
CA LEU A 114 -7.16 27.99 6.07
C LEU A 114 -5.74 28.00 6.68
N ASN A 115 -5.42 29.08 7.36
CA ASN A 115 -4.16 29.30 8.07
C ASN A 115 -4.10 28.57 9.45
N ARG A 116 -2.90 28.44 10.00
CA ARG A 116 -2.56 27.74 11.27
C ARG A 116 -3.35 28.20 12.51
N SER A 117 -3.96 29.38 12.50
CA SER A 117 -4.79 29.96 13.58
C SER A 117 -6.18 29.30 13.69
N GLU A 118 -6.66 28.62 12.66
CA GLU A 118 -8.03 28.12 12.57
C GLU A 118 -8.24 26.73 13.18
N ARG A 119 -7.15 26.06 13.64
CA ARG A 119 -7.24 24.70 14.27
C ARG A 119 -8.14 24.65 15.52
N SER A 120 -8.31 25.75 16.23
CA SER A 120 -9.22 25.83 17.38
C SER A 120 -10.69 26.03 16.97
N GLU A 121 -10.93 26.59 15.79
CA GLU A 121 -12.27 26.80 15.25
C GLU A 121 -12.81 25.54 14.57
N ASP A 122 -11.93 24.67 14.05
CA ASP A 122 -12.29 23.40 13.41
C ASP A 122 -13.05 22.47 14.36
N LYS A 123 -12.67 22.43 15.65
CA LYS A 123 -13.39 21.64 16.68
C LYS A 123 -14.83 22.10 16.89
N ASN A 124 -15.08 23.39 16.77
CA ASN A 124 -16.42 23.97 16.92
C ASN A 124 -17.29 23.75 15.68
N ARG A 125 -16.70 23.39 14.53
CA ARG A 125 -17.39 23.11 13.26
C ARG A 125 -17.54 21.63 12.95
N GLY A 126 -17.13 20.73 13.86
CA GLY A 126 -17.16 19.27 13.63
C GLY A 126 -16.15 18.80 12.59
N ILE A 127 -15.13 19.61 12.25
CA ILE A 127 -14.07 19.26 11.30
C ILE A 127 -13.06 18.36 11.99
N GLN A 128 -12.86 17.17 11.44
CA GLN A 128 -11.88 16.20 11.93
C GLN A 128 -10.69 16.14 10.98
N ARG A 129 -9.47 16.20 11.53
CA ARG A 129 -8.21 16.05 10.79
C ARG A 129 -7.46 14.85 11.29
N ALA A 130 -6.92 14.09 10.36
CA ALA A 130 -6.02 13.00 10.64
C ALA A 130 -4.66 13.50 11.14
N THR A 131 -4.01 12.70 12.01
CA THR A 131 -2.75 13.08 12.66
C THR A 131 -1.78 11.90 12.83
N GLY A 132 -1.97 10.81 12.06
CA GLY A 132 -1.12 9.63 12.15
C GLY A 132 0.35 9.92 11.80
N ASP A 133 1.28 9.29 12.49
CA ASP A 133 2.71 9.38 12.23
C ASP A 133 3.13 8.47 11.07
N TYR A 134 2.47 7.31 10.99
CA TYR A 134 2.65 6.31 9.95
C TYR A 134 1.33 6.02 9.24
N ILE A 135 1.42 5.61 7.99
CA ILE A 135 0.31 5.27 7.10
C ILE A 135 0.46 3.81 6.67
N GLN A 136 -0.63 3.04 6.78
CA GLN A 136 -0.80 1.73 6.16
C GLN A 136 -1.99 1.80 5.20
N ILE A 137 -1.86 1.23 3.99
CA ILE A 137 -2.97 1.11 3.04
C ILE A 137 -3.43 -0.34 3.05
N LEU A 138 -4.68 -0.57 3.42
CA LEU A 138 -5.31 -1.88 3.53
C LEU A 138 -6.61 -1.87 2.71
N ASN A 139 -6.58 -2.44 1.52
CA ASN A 139 -7.72 -2.43 0.61
C ASN A 139 -8.88 -3.28 1.13
N SER A 140 -10.11 -2.97 0.70
CA SER A 140 -11.27 -3.81 1.02
C SER A 140 -11.10 -5.23 0.44
N GLY A 141 -11.18 -6.23 1.30
CA GLY A 141 -10.87 -7.64 1.02
C GLY A 141 -9.59 -8.14 1.69
N ASP A 142 -8.61 -7.27 1.91
CA ASP A 142 -7.41 -7.59 2.66
C ASP A 142 -7.64 -7.49 4.17
N LEU A 143 -6.96 -8.32 4.96
CA LEU A 143 -7.14 -8.40 6.40
C LEU A 143 -5.82 -8.17 7.13
N LEU A 144 -5.90 -7.60 8.32
CA LEU A 144 -4.81 -7.70 9.30
C LEU A 144 -4.71 -9.14 9.80
N ALA A 145 -3.51 -9.70 9.83
CA ALA A 145 -3.28 -11.13 10.01
C ALA A 145 -3.60 -11.65 11.42
N ALA A 146 -3.57 -10.77 12.44
CA ALA A 146 -3.91 -11.12 13.82
C ALA A 146 -4.36 -9.88 14.60
N PRO A 147 -5.10 -10.04 15.72
CA PRO A 147 -5.56 -8.91 16.52
C PRO A 147 -4.44 -8.08 17.17
N ASP A 148 -3.27 -8.63 17.34
CA ASP A 148 -2.11 -7.97 17.96
C ASP A 148 -1.08 -7.45 16.95
N VAL A 149 -1.32 -7.63 15.64
CA VAL A 149 -0.30 -7.33 14.62
C VAL A 149 0.07 -5.85 14.60
N THR A 150 -0.91 -4.95 14.70
CA THR A 150 -0.63 -3.51 14.76
C THR A 150 0.23 -3.16 15.98
N ALA A 151 -0.10 -3.72 17.14
CA ALA A 151 0.70 -3.49 18.37
C ALA A 151 2.14 -4.00 18.22
N ARG A 152 2.34 -5.17 17.60
CA ARG A 152 3.68 -5.74 17.35
C ARG A 152 4.49 -4.88 16.37
N MET A 153 3.88 -4.41 15.29
CA MET A 153 4.52 -3.53 14.30
C MET A 153 4.89 -2.18 14.93
N MET A 154 3.99 -1.55 15.67
CA MET A 154 4.24 -0.28 16.35
C MET A 154 5.30 -0.40 17.46
N ASN A 155 5.35 -1.53 18.17
CA ASN A 155 6.43 -1.82 19.10
C ASN A 155 7.78 -1.99 18.39
N ALA A 156 7.79 -2.66 17.24
CA ALA A 156 9.00 -2.78 16.42
C ALA A 156 9.52 -1.42 15.95
N LEU A 157 8.64 -0.49 15.53
CA LEU A 157 9.00 0.89 15.23
C LEU A 157 9.64 1.58 16.43
N GLN A 158 9.03 1.45 17.61
CA GLN A 158 9.55 2.06 18.83
C GLN A 158 10.94 1.54 19.22
N VAL A 159 11.17 0.23 19.06
CA VAL A 159 12.47 -0.42 19.34
C VAL A 159 13.54 -0.02 18.32
N LYS A 160 13.17 0.12 17.04
CA LYS A 160 14.11 0.50 15.96
C LYS A 160 14.47 1.98 15.96
N GLY A 161 13.66 2.84 16.58
CA GLY A 161 13.89 4.27 16.74
C GLY A 161 13.12 5.16 15.78
N GLU A 162 13.15 6.47 16.04
CA GLU A 162 12.38 7.48 15.30
C GLU A 162 12.87 7.70 13.84
N GLU A 163 14.05 7.20 13.48
CA GLU A 163 14.61 7.33 12.13
C GLU A 163 14.01 6.36 11.12
N VAL A 164 13.14 5.43 11.55
CA VAL A 164 12.53 4.46 10.64
C VAL A 164 11.54 5.17 9.73
N GLU A 165 11.86 5.24 8.44
CA GLU A 165 11.00 5.87 7.43
C GLU A 165 9.95 4.89 6.88
N LEU A 166 10.32 3.61 6.76
CA LEU A 166 9.45 2.54 6.25
C LEU A 166 9.76 1.24 6.97
N LEU A 167 8.76 0.72 7.69
CA LEU A 167 8.78 -0.61 8.29
C LEU A 167 7.85 -1.53 7.52
N TYR A 168 8.25 -2.77 7.26
CA TYR A 168 7.38 -3.73 6.62
C TYR A 168 7.56 -5.14 7.20
N GLY A 169 6.51 -5.94 7.07
CA GLY A 169 6.54 -7.34 7.45
C GLY A 169 6.10 -8.24 6.29
N ASN A 170 5.54 -9.38 6.63
CA ASN A 170 5.11 -10.37 5.66
C ASN A 170 3.66 -10.12 5.22
N MET A 171 3.39 -10.42 3.97
CA MET A 171 2.04 -10.57 3.41
C MET A 171 1.78 -12.06 3.16
N VAL A 172 0.69 -12.57 3.68
CA VAL A 172 0.22 -13.93 3.42
C VAL A 172 -0.79 -13.90 2.29
N LYS A 173 -0.45 -14.51 1.15
CA LYS A 173 -1.34 -14.59 0.00
C LYS A 173 -2.32 -15.74 0.16
N TYR A 174 -3.61 -15.44 0.13
CA TYR A 174 -4.68 -16.40 0.39
C TYR A 174 -5.67 -16.48 -0.78
N ASP A 175 -6.09 -17.70 -1.09
CA ASP A 175 -7.12 -18.00 -2.08
C ASP A 175 -8.40 -18.40 -1.35
N TYR A 176 -9.33 -17.46 -1.23
CA TYR A 176 -10.61 -17.69 -0.54
C TYR A 176 -11.51 -18.67 -1.30
N THR A 177 -11.38 -18.77 -2.62
CA THR A 177 -12.18 -19.72 -3.41
C THR A 177 -11.83 -21.16 -3.08
N ASN A 178 -10.53 -21.45 -2.93
CA ASN A 178 -10.03 -22.81 -2.65
C ASN A 178 -9.62 -22.99 -1.18
N ASN A 179 -9.87 -22.01 -0.32
CA ASN A 179 -9.57 -22.00 1.13
C ASN A 179 -8.14 -22.44 1.44
N ARG A 180 -7.15 -21.83 0.80
CA ARG A 180 -5.73 -22.21 0.95
C ARG A 180 -4.77 -21.05 0.88
N THR A 181 -3.69 -21.15 1.62
CA THR A 181 -2.53 -20.25 1.47
C THR A 181 -1.78 -20.57 0.17
N LEU A 182 -1.56 -19.55 -0.66
CA LEU A 182 -0.78 -19.66 -1.91
C LEU A 182 0.69 -19.39 -1.70
N GLY A 183 1.05 -18.62 -0.69
CA GLY A 183 2.42 -18.26 -0.38
C GLY A 183 2.51 -17.15 0.65
N LYS A 184 3.73 -16.77 0.95
CA LYS A 184 4.06 -15.68 1.87
C LYS A 184 5.18 -14.84 1.25
N SER A 185 4.99 -13.54 1.17
CA SER A 185 6.09 -12.62 0.89
C SER A 185 6.85 -12.36 2.19
N THR A 186 8.16 -12.27 2.09
CA THR A 186 9.06 -12.05 3.22
C THR A 186 10.01 -10.91 2.91
N GLU A 187 11.15 -10.85 3.59
CA GLU A 187 12.18 -9.86 3.35
C GLU A 187 12.54 -9.72 1.87
N VAL A 188 12.58 -8.49 1.38
CA VAL A 188 13.00 -8.14 0.02
C VAL A 188 14.42 -7.59 0.02
N GLU A 189 15.17 -7.82 -1.07
CA GLU A 189 16.51 -7.28 -1.21
C GLU A 189 16.46 -5.75 -1.34
N TYR A 190 17.30 -5.05 -0.57
CA TYR A 190 17.48 -3.60 -0.75
C TYR A 190 18.38 -3.33 -1.95
N SER A 191 17.78 -3.35 -3.14
CA SER A 191 18.48 -3.09 -4.41
C SER A 191 17.52 -2.58 -5.48
N LEU A 192 18.01 -1.78 -6.43
CA LEU A 192 17.21 -1.35 -7.59
C LEU A 192 16.70 -2.56 -8.40
N ARG A 193 17.51 -3.63 -8.48
CA ARG A 193 17.12 -4.87 -9.16
C ARG A 193 15.85 -5.50 -8.57
N GLN A 194 15.65 -5.44 -7.25
CA GLN A 194 14.43 -5.91 -6.60
C GLN A 194 13.19 -5.22 -7.17
N TYR A 195 13.25 -3.90 -7.31
CA TYR A 195 12.11 -3.12 -7.82
C TYR A 195 11.98 -3.17 -9.35
N TYR A 196 13.07 -3.44 -10.07
CA TYR A 196 13.02 -3.73 -11.50
C TYR A 196 12.30 -5.07 -11.78
N THR A 197 12.60 -6.13 -11.04
CA THR A 197 12.10 -7.48 -11.29
C THR A 197 10.83 -7.85 -10.51
N SER A 198 10.55 -7.18 -9.38
CA SER A 198 9.47 -7.52 -8.45
C SER A 198 8.87 -6.25 -7.83
N THR A 199 8.30 -6.36 -6.65
CA THR A 199 7.78 -5.25 -5.85
C THR A 199 7.90 -5.55 -4.35
N MET A 200 7.60 -4.55 -3.54
CA MET A 200 7.19 -4.67 -2.14
C MET A 200 5.66 -4.56 -2.09
N ASN A 201 5.00 -5.26 -1.18
CA ASN A 201 3.55 -5.18 -1.03
C ASN A 201 3.22 -4.02 -0.09
N HIS A 202 2.39 -3.10 -0.56
CA HIS A 202 2.05 -1.88 0.18
C HIS A 202 1.19 -2.14 1.43
N ASP A 203 0.36 -3.19 1.40
CA ASP A 203 -0.56 -3.57 2.46
C ASP A 203 0.13 -3.97 3.77
N CYS A 204 1.35 -4.53 3.69
CA CYS A 204 2.17 -4.90 4.85
C CYS A 204 3.20 -3.84 5.26
N CYS A 205 3.11 -2.61 4.72
CA CYS A 205 4.05 -1.51 4.98
C CYS A 205 3.46 -0.46 5.92
N TYR A 206 4.28 0.00 6.87
CA TYR A 206 4.05 1.18 7.69
C TYR A 206 4.98 2.28 7.18
N ILE A 207 4.41 3.25 6.48
CA ILE A 207 5.11 4.30 5.74
C ILE A 207 5.01 5.60 6.56
N ARG A 208 6.15 6.19 6.93
CA ARG A 208 6.15 7.48 7.63
C ARG A 208 5.50 8.54 6.73
N ARG A 209 4.57 9.31 7.28
CA ARG A 209 3.70 10.21 6.52
C ARG A 209 4.44 11.23 5.65
N ASP A 210 5.60 11.73 6.13
CA ASP A 210 6.42 12.73 5.43
C ASP A 210 7.05 12.20 4.12
N LEU A 211 7.12 10.89 3.93
CA LEU A 211 7.54 10.32 2.65
C LEU A 211 6.57 10.68 1.52
N PHE A 212 5.26 10.73 1.79
CA PHE A 212 4.28 11.19 0.80
C PHE A 212 4.36 12.70 0.55
N GLU A 213 4.89 13.47 1.51
CA GLU A 213 5.17 14.88 1.31
C GLU A 213 6.42 15.09 0.43
N THR A 214 7.43 14.25 0.62
CA THR A 214 8.73 14.32 -0.06
C THR A 214 8.69 13.74 -1.47
N TYR A 215 8.10 12.56 -1.63
CA TYR A 215 8.12 11.81 -2.90
C TYR A 215 6.82 11.93 -3.69
N GLY A 216 5.80 12.60 -3.13
CA GLY A 216 4.50 12.78 -3.74
C GLY A 216 3.56 11.58 -3.58
N LEU A 217 2.35 11.76 -4.09
CA LEU A 217 1.28 10.77 -4.05
C LEU A 217 1.43 9.73 -5.17
N TYR A 218 0.54 8.76 -5.23
CA TYR A 218 0.46 7.78 -6.31
C TYR A 218 0.08 8.44 -7.64
N ASP A 219 0.60 7.91 -8.73
CA ASP A 219 0.29 8.37 -10.10
C ASP A 219 -1.07 7.82 -10.55
N GLU A 220 -2.08 8.69 -10.59
CA GLU A 220 -3.45 8.33 -10.94
C GLU A 220 -3.64 7.98 -12.43
N SER A 221 -2.66 8.26 -13.27
CA SER A 221 -2.68 7.85 -14.68
C SER A 221 -2.45 6.35 -14.88
N LEU A 222 -1.92 5.66 -13.86
CA LEU A 222 -1.69 4.22 -13.83
C LEU A 222 -2.86 3.50 -13.16
N LYS A 223 -3.14 2.27 -13.60
CA LYS A 223 -4.26 1.47 -13.07
C LYS A 223 -3.83 0.37 -12.12
N ILE A 224 -2.58 -0.14 -12.24
CA ILE A 224 -2.15 -1.34 -11.51
C ILE A 224 -0.81 -1.15 -10.79
N VAL A 225 0.09 -0.28 -11.27
CA VAL A 225 1.50 -0.28 -10.84
C VAL A 225 1.96 1.02 -10.19
N SER A 226 1.06 1.87 -9.72
CA SER A 226 1.47 3.15 -9.15
C SER A 226 2.14 3.02 -7.78
N ASP A 227 1.71 2.06 -6.95
CA ASP A 227 2.37 1.69 -5.71
C ASP A 227 3.79 1.15 -5.97
N TRP A 228 3.95 0.26 -6.95
CA TRP A 228 5.26 -0.22 -7.39
C TRP A 228 6.15 0.92 -7.91
N LYS A 229 5.60 1.84 -8.71
CA LYS A 229 6.33 3.04 -9.18
C LYS A 229 6.81 3.89 -8.00
N TRP A 230 5.96 4.07 -7.00
CA TRP A 230 6.30 4.84 -5.81
C TRP A 230 7.46 4.18 -5.05
N PHE A 231 7.43 2.86 -4.82
CA PHE A 231 8.54 2.13 -4.21
C PHE A 231 9.81 2.15 -5.07
N LEU A 232 9.69 2.04 -6.39
CA LEU A 232 10.84 2.17 -7.29
C LEU A 232 11.51 3.54 -7.12
N GLN A 233 10.72 4.62 -7.04
CA GLN A 233 11.24 5.99 -6.90
C GLN A 233 11.79 6.29 -5.51
N THR A 234 11.13 5.82 -4.46
CA THR A 234 11.52 6.11 -3.07
C THR A 234 12.67 5.23 -2.57
N ILE A 235 12.66 3.94 -2.92
CA ILE A 235 13.60 2.95 -2.42
C ILE A 235 14.63 2.58 -3.50
N GLY A 236 14.18 2.21 -4.69
CA GLY A 236 15.04 1.74 -5.76
C GLY A 236 15.97 2.80 -6.33
N LEU A 237 15.46 4.01 -6.52
CA LEU A 237 16.16 5.18 -7.05
C LEU A 237 16.43 6.26 -5.99
N GLY A 238 15.68 6.25 -4.89
CA GLY A 238 15.79 7.16 -3.76
C GLY A 238 16.69 6.61 -2.66
N ASN A 239 16.64 7.25 -1.49
CA ASN A 239 17.48 6.92 -0.34
C ASN A 239 16.71 6.26 0.82
N VAL A 240 15.41 5.98 0.66
CA VAL A 240 14.61 5.35 1.70
C VAL A 240 15.05 3.90 1.89
N LYS A 241 15.51 3.56 3.08
CA LYS A 241 15.92 2.20 3.44
C LYS A 241 14.78 1.50 4.20
N PRO A 242 14.09 0.53 3.59
CA PRO A 242 13.04 -0.20 4.28
C PRO A 242 13.63 -1.11 5.36
N ILE A 243 12.97 -1.21 6.50
CA ILE A 243 13.34 -2.10 7.59
C ILE A 243 12.35 -3.26 7.66
N TYR A 244 12.87 -4.48 7.57
CA TYR A 244 12.08 -5.69 7.66
C TYR A 244 11.93 -6.19 9.10
N VAL A 245 10.75 -6.72 9.42
CA VAL A 245 10.46 -7.50 10.63
C VAL A 245 9.68 -8.76 10.25
N ASP A 246 10.04 -9.90 10.85
CA ASP A 246 9.36 -11.18 10.57
C ASP A 246 8.03 -11.25 11.36
N ILE A 247 7.06 -10.48 10.90
CA ILE A 247 5.68 -10.41 11.41
C ILE A 247 4.75 -10.60 10.22
N ASP A 248 3.80 -11.53 10.30
CA ASP A 248 2.72 -11.63 9.34
C ASP A 248 1.76 -10.46 9.59
N VAL A 249 1.75 -9.49 8.66
CA VAL A 249 1.02 -8.23 8.81
C VAL A 249 -0.35 -8.35 8.20
N THR A 250 -0.42 -8.85 6.96
CA THR A 250 -1.68 -8.89 6.20
C THR A 250 -1.93 -10.26 5.57
N ILE A 251 -3.21 -10.55 5.38
CA ILE A 251 -3.71 -11.63 4.54
C ILE A 251 -4.30 -10.96 3.30
N PHE A 252 -3.67 -11.19 2.16
CA PHE A 252 -4.01 -10.60 0.86
C PHE A 252 -4.92 -11.52 0.06
N ASP A 253 -6.02 -11.00 -0.48
CA ASP A 253 -6.91 -11.74 -1.38
C ASP A 253 -6.30 -11.84 -2.78
N ALA A 254 -6.00 -13.07 -3.21
CA ALA A 254 -5.40 -13.35 -4.50
C ALA A 254 -6.30 -13.09 -5.72
N SER A 255 -7.56 -12.67 -5.54
CA SER A 255 -8.50 -12.38 -6.63
C SER A 255 -8.37 -10.98 -7.23
N GLY A 256 -7.48 -10.14 -6.68
CA GLY A 256 -7.30 -8.74 -7.06
C GLY A 256 -6.84 -8.50 -8.50
N ILE A 257 -7.07 -7.27 -9.02
CA ILE A 257 -6.78 -6.87 -10.41
C ILE A 257 -5.30 -6.99 -10.77
N SER A 258 -4.39 -6.80 -9.84
CA SER A 258 -2.94 -6.90 -10.05
C SER A 258 -2.47 -8.31 -10.40
N GLU A 259 -3.23 -9.32 -10.00
CA GLU A 259 -2.95 -10.73 -10.30
C GLU A 259 -3.64 -11.20 -11.58
N THR A 260 -4.74 -10.58 -11.97
CA THR A 260 -5.58 -11.01 -13.09
C THR A 260 -5.24 -10.32 -14.41
N ASN A 261 -4.68 -9.11 -14.40
CA ASN A 261 -4.35 -8.35 -15.62
C ASN A 261 -2.83 -8.16 -15.81
N LEU A 262 -2.12 -9.26 -16.06
CA LEU A 262 -0.66 -9.26 -16.24
C LEU A 262 -0.19 -8.46 -17.47
N ALA A 263 -0.98 -8.42 -18.54
CA ALA A 263 -0.62 -7.69 -19.76
C ALA A 263 -0.53 -6.17 -19.47
N LEU A 264 -1.57 -5.59 -18.88
CA LEU A 264 -1.60 -4.19 -18.52
C LEU A 264 -0.51 -3.86 -17.48
N ARG A 265 -0.35 -4.70 -16.46
CA ARG A 265 0.72 -4.54 -15.46
C ARG A 265 2.11 -4.45 -16.10
N ASN A 266 2.43 -5.33 -17.03
CA ASN A 266 3.73 -5.33 -17.70
C ASN A 266 3.90 -4.12 -18.63
N GLN A 267 2.84 -3.72 -19.32
CA GLN A 267 2.83 -2.52 -20.16
C GLN A 267 3.09 -1.26 -19.33
N GLU A 268 2.36 -1.07 -18.24
CA GLU A 268 2.53 0.10 -17.37
C GLU A 268 3.92 0.12 -16.73
N ARG A 269 4.42 -1.05 -16.25
CA ARG A 269 5.80 -1.13 -15.73
C ARG A 269 6.83 -0.69 -16.76
N ARG A 270 6.70 -1.13 -18.01
CA ARG A 270 7.62 -0.74 -19.07
C ARG A 270 7.61 0.76 -19.33
N GLN A 271 6.43 1.36 -19.43
CA GLN A 271 6.26 2.80 -19.60
C GLN A 271 6.89 3.60 -18.45
N VAL A 272 6.71 3.13 -17.21
CA VAL A 272 7.33 3.77 -16.04
C VAL A 272 8.85 3.65 -16.09
N LEU A 273 9.41 2.48 -16.36
CA LEU A 273 10.86 2.27 -16.44
C LEU A 273 11.51 3.16 -17.50
N GLU A 274 10.91 3.25 -18.68
CA GLU A 274 11.38 4.12 -19.78
C GLU A 274 11.36 5.61 -19.40
N LYS A 275 10.43 6.01 -18.52
CA LYS A 275 10.28 7.39 -18.07
C LYS A 275 11.21 7.77 -16.91
N VAL A 276 11.47 6.84 -16.00
CA VAL A 276 12.18 7.16 -14.74
C VAL A 276 13.65 6.70 -14.71
N MET A 277 14.03 5.71 -15.52
CA MET A 277 15.40 5.21 -15.57
C MET A 277 16.20 5.83 -16.71
N PRO A 278 17.47 6.23 -16.47
CA PRO A 278 18.36 6.60 -17.55
C PRO A 278 18.46 5.47 -18.59
N PRO A 279 18.41 5.76 -19.91
CA PRO A 279 18.37 4.72 -20.95
C PRO A 279 19.52 3.71 -20.88
N ALA A 280 20.76 4.16 -20.57
CA ALA A 280 21.90 3.26 -20.44
C ALA A 280 21.74 2.26 -19.29
N ILE A 281 21.23 2.73 -18.15
CA ILE A 281 20.94 1.85 -16.99
C ILE A 281 19.82 0.88 -17.33
N LEU A 282 18.78 1.35 -18.02
CA LEU A 282 17.67 0.49 -18.43
C LEU A 282 18.13 -0.65 -19.35
N VAL A 283 19.02 -0.36 -20.31
CA VAL A 283 19.62 -1.38 -21.19
C VAL A 283 20.39 -2.44 -20.39
N ASP A 284 21.16 -2.05 -19.38
CA ASP A 284 21.88 -3.00 -18.53
C ASP A 284 20.90 -3.86 -17.73
N TYR A 285 19.83 -3.28 -17.18
CA TYR A 285 18.82 -4.01 -16.43
C TYR A 285 17.99 -4.95 -17.33
N ASP A 286 17.63 -4.52 -18.54
CA ASP A 286 16.95 -5.35 -19.53
C ASP A 286 17.79 -6.60 -19.87
N ASN A 287 19.10 -6.45 -19.98
CA ASN A 287 20.00 -7.54 -20.38
C ASN A 287 20.43 -8.43 -19.21
N TYR A 288 20.62 -7.89 -18.01
CA TYR A 288 21.33 -8.59 -16.92
C TYR A 288 20.52 -8.85 -15.67
N ALA A 289 19.42 -8.12 -15.40
CA ALA A 289 18.68 -8.28 -14.14
C ALA A 289 18.15 -9.71 -13.93
N PHE A 290 17.52 -10.31 -14.94
CA PHE A 290 17.01 -11.69 -14.87
C PHE A 290 18.09 -12.75 -14.93
N PRO A 291 19.12 -12.68 -15.81
CA PRO A 291 20.27 -13.58 -15.76
C PRO A 291 20.98 -13.61 -14.40
N ILE A 292 21.12 -12.47 -13.71
CA ILE A 292 21.70 -12.43 -12.37
C ILE A 292 20.84 -13.20 -11.36
N LEU A 293 19.49 -13.12 -11.44
CA LEU A 293 18.60 -13.91 -10.58
C LEU A 293 18.75 -15.39 -10.83
N GLN A 294 18.87 -15.82 -12.11
CA GLN A 294 19.10 -17.22 -12.46
C GLN A 294 20.44 -17.72 -11.92
N TYR A 295 21.50 -16.93 -12.07
CA TYR A 295 22.80 -17.21 -11.49
C TYR A 295 22.74 -17.41 -9.98
N GLN A 296 22.08 -16.51 -9.26
CA GLN A 296 21.93 -16.60 -7.80
C GLN A 296 21.17 -17.87 -7.39
N ARG A 297 20.11 -18.27 -8.13
CA ARG A 297 19.39 -19.55 -7.90
C ARG A 297 20.30 -20.74 -8.09
N LEU A 298 21.06 -20.80 -9.20
CA LEU A 298 22.02 -21.88 -9.46
C LEU A 298 23.08 -21.98 -8.36
N LYS A 299 23.58 -20.84 -7.87
CA LYS A 299 24.52 -20.78 -6.75
C LYS A 299 23.90 -21.32 -5.46
N LYS A 300 22.65 -20.93 -5.14
CA LYS A 300 21.91 -21.38 -3.95
C LYS A 300 21.71 -22.90 -3.94
N TYR A 301 21.48 -23.51 -5.11
CA TYR A 301 21.31 -24.97 -5.24
C TYR A 301 22.61 -25.69 -5.51
N HIS A 302 23.78 -25.06 -5.34
CA HIS A 302 25.11 -25.63 -5.61
C HIS A 302 25.30 -26.18 -7.04
N LEU A 303 24.51 -25.70 -8.01
CA LEU A 303 24.56 -26.13 -9.41
C LEU A 303 25.59 -25.34 -10.25
N TRP A 304 26.14 -24.26 -9.72
CA TRP A 304 27.09 -23.40 -10.43
C TRP A 304 28.35 -24.11 -10.94
N PRO A 305 28.98 -25.03 -10.20
CA PRO A 305 30.15 -25.78 -10.72
C PRO A 305 29.85 -26.56 -11.99
N LEU A 306 28.61 -27.10 -12.10
CA LEU A 306 28.14 -27.82 -13.29
C LEU A 306 28.02 -26.88 -14.50
N VAL A 307 27.39 -25.72 -14.31
CA VAL A 307 27.25 -24.69 -15.36
C VAL A 307 28.63 -24.24 -15.85
N TYR A 308 29.53 -23.94 -14.93
CA TYR A 308 30.91 -23.55 -15.26
C TYR A 308 31.67 -24.66 -16.02
N PHE A 309 31.47 -25.91 -15.66
CA PHE A 309 32.05 -27.06 -16.39
C PHE A 309 31.51 -27.11 -17.82
N ILE A 310 30.18 -26.99 -18.01
CA ILE A 310 29.52 -26.98 -19.32
C ILE A 310 30.05 -25.83 -20.18
N GLU A 311 30.15 -24.63 -19.66
CA GLU A 311 30.69 -23.47 -20.37
C GLU A 311 32.12 -23.71 -20.85
N ARG A 312 32.98 -24.28 -20.00
CA ARG A 312 34.35 -24.63 -20.39
C ARG A 312 34.42 -25.65 -21.50
N VAL A 313 33.53 -26.65 -21.49
CA VAL A 313 33.40 -27.64 -22.55
C VAL A 313 32.97 -26.98 -23.85
N LEU A 314 31.90 -26.18 -23.82
CA LEU A 314 31.39 -25.46 -25.00
C LEU A 314 32.44 -24.48 -25.55
N PHE A 315 33.16 -23.76 -24.71
CA PHE A 315 34.26 -22.89 -25.14
C PHE A 315 35.35 -23.63 -25.87
N LYS A 316 35.77 -24.81 -25.36
CA LYS A 316 36.74 -25.68 -26.06
C LYS A 316 36.21 -26.18 -27.39
N LEU A 317 34.97 -26.64 -27.45
CA LEU A 317 34.35 -27.14 -28.68
C LEU A 317 34.20 -26.01 -29.72
N ASN A 318 33.81 -24.81 -29.33
CA ASN A 318 33.72 -23.62 -30.19
C ASN A 318 35.11 -23.24 -30.74
N LYS A 319 36.17 -23.25 -29.88
CA LYS A 319 37.55 -22.99 -30.30
C LYS A 319 38.06 -24.01 -31.34
N TRP A 320 37.53 -25.23 -31.33
CA TRP A 320 37.87 -26.29 -32.28
C TRP A 320 36.94 -26.31 -33.50
N HIS A 321 36.08 -25.30 -33.66
CA HIS A 321 35.09 -25.21 -34.74
C HIS A 321 34.14 -26.43 -34.86
N ILE A 322 33.90 -27.13 -33.76
CA ILE A 322 33.02 -28.30 -33.72
C ILE A 322 31.53 -27.89 -33.57
N ILE A 323 31.32 -26.70 -33.05
CA ILE A 323 29.98 -26.09 -32.91
C ILE A 323 30.01 -24.74 -33.63
N LYS A 324 29.08 -24.52 -34.57
CA LYS A 324 28.85 -23.22 -35.21
C LYS A 324 27.79 -22.47 -34.45
#